data_65f4587a4811c9870967573ae80efff4
#
_entry.id   65f4587a4811c9870967573ae80efff4
#
_cell.length_a   1.000
_cell.length_b   1.000
_cell.length_c   1.000
_cell.angle_alpha   90.00
_cell.angle_beta   90.00
_cell.angle_gamma   90.00
#
_symmetry.space_group_name_H-M   'P 1'
#
loop_
_entity.id
_entity.type
_entity.pdbx_description
1 polymer ?
#
loop_
_entity_poly.entity_id
_entity_poly.type
_entity_poly.pdbx_seq_one_letter_code
_entity_poly.pdbx_strand_id
1 'polypeptide(L)'
;MRYTSVSFAVCLPSSQTNSIFYDVEQLLGSLCISELVKNKMKADKAVEDVGESAKVAGGVTFEWLRQAEDASLLTTPARPTATDHGDSSFSVIEEFNYWRMQPDLAEAVAAIKALTAVIRRSQASTMMGLEIELKNASEALKAWDETSIPLSAGCDLFLRYVTRTTALEYEDIRAGKARLIERGERFGEISQKARRTIAMLGQDFILNGSTILTHGFSRVVLNLLKLAASNGKHFNVICTEGRPDNTGAKVAIELLAAGIPVTLILDSGVGYMMEKVDMLLVGAEGVVESGGIINYIGTFQSALVARSMNKPVYVAAESYKFARLYPLEQRDLGPSPCHVEFVEPVPEDAKVENTARDYTPPNYLTLLFTDLGVLTPSAVSDELIQLYL
;
A
#
# COMPACT_ATOMS: atom_id res chain seq x y z
N MET A 1 20.10 48.51 10.73
CA MET A 1 21.11 48.44 9.69
C MET A 1 20.41 48.05 8.40
N ARG A 2 20.45 48.93 7.39
CA ARG A 2 19.79 48.76 6.10
C ARG A 2 20.67 47.90 5.23
N TYR A 3 20.15 46.83 4.65
CA TYR A 3 20.80 46.13 3.54
C TYR A 3 20.22 46.64 2.24
N THR A 4 21.09 47.23 1.43
CA THR A 4 20.83 47.69 0.07
C THR A 4 20.86 46.51 -0.87
N SER A 5 19.79 46.35 -1.64
CA SER A 5 19.70 45.44 -2.78
C SER A 5 20.50 46.00 -3.96
N VAL A 6 21.44 45.22 -4.47
CA VAL A 6 22.11 45.48 -5.73
C VAL A 6 21.44 44.66 -6.81
N SER A 7 20.67 45.33 -7.67
CA SER A 7 20.11 44.73 -8.89
C SER A 7 21.12 44.81 -10.01
N PHE A 8 21.61 43.68 -10.51
CA PHE A 8 22.28 43.59 -11.81
C PHE A 8 21.26 43.20 -12.88
N ALA A 9 20.91 44.14 -13.74
CA ALA A 9 20.16 43.88 -14.94
C ALA A 9 21.14 43.48 -16.07
N VAL A 10 21.10 42.22 -16.48
CA VAL A 10 21.76 41.78 -17.73
C VAL A 10 20.65 41.58 -18.76
N CYS A 11 20.61 42.47 -19.74
CA CYS A 11 19.77 42.31 -20.93
C CYS A 11 20.31 41.18 -21.80
N LEU A 12 19.54 40.10 -21.95
CA LEU A 12 19.75 39.06 -22.96
C LEU A 12 18.50 38.93 -23.85
N PRO A 13 18.65 38.59 -25.13
CA PRO A 13 17.55 38.60 -26.10
C PRO A 13 16.58 37.39 -25.87
N SER A 14 15.33 37.64 -26.18
CA SER A 14 14.11 36.90 -25.81
C SER A 14 13.87 35.51 -26.46
N SER A 15 14.89 34.69 -26.72
CA SER A 15 14.68 33.38 -27.35
C SER A 15 15.40 32.19 -26.69
N GLN A 16 16.03 32.37 -25.53
CA GLN A 16 16.77 31.28 -24.85
C GLN A 16 16.43 31.10 -23.33
N THR A 17 15.46 31.78 -22.78
CA THR A 17 15.19 31.77 -21.35
C THR A 17 14.42 30.55 -20.84
N ASN A 18 13.80 29.74 -21.70
CA ASN A 18 13.01 28.56 -21.26
C ASN A 18 13.84 27.28 -21.10
N SER A 19 15.06 27.22 -21.61
CA SER A 19 15.90 26.00 -21.49
C SER A 19 16.75 25.98 -20.21
N ILE A 20 17.12 27.14 -19.68
CA ILE A 20 18.01 27.22 -18.51
C ILE A 20 17.27 26.98 -17.18
N PHE A 21 15.99 27.32 -17.10
CA PHE A 21 15.17 27.05 -15.87
C PHE A 21 14.87 25.58 -15.68
N TYR A 22 14.72 24.79 -16.74
CA TYR A 22 14.50 23.34 -16.64
C TYR A 22 15.75 22.59 -16.14
N ASP A 23 16.94 23.01 -16.51
CA ASP A 23 18.19 22.36 -16.11
C ASP A 23 18.57 22.61 -14.64
N VAL A 24 18.21 23.76 -14.06
CA VAL A 24 18.52 24.08 -12.66
C VAL A 24 17.61 23.35 -11.69
N GLU A 25 16.33 23.15 -12.01
CA GLU A 25 15.42 22.35 -11.18
C GLU A 25 15.76 20.85 -11.20
N GLN A 26 16.22 20.33 -12.35
CA GLN A 26 16.72 18.95 -12.43
C GLN A 26 18.04 18.75 -11.66
N LEU A 27 18.93 19.74 -11.67
CA LEU A 27 20.20 19.69 -10.95
C LEU A 27 20.01 19.81 -9.42
N LEU A 28 19.08 20.64 -8.95
CA LEU A 28 18.78 20.76 -7.52
C LEU A 28 18.02 19.54 -6.99
N GLY A 29 17.12 18.96 -7.77
CA GLY A 29 16.46 17.70 -7.45
C GLY A 29 17.43 16.53 -7.36
N SER A 30 18.37 16.42 -8.30
CA SER A 30 19.38 15.35 -8.33
C SER A 30 20.46 15.50 -7.24
N LEU A 31 20.79 16.72 -6.82
CA LEU A 31 21.74 16.97 -5.72
C LEU A 31 21.16 16.58 -4.35
N CYS A 32 19.86 16.85 -4.11
CA CYS A 32 19.20 16.47 -2.87
C CYS A 32 19.02 14.94 -2.76
N ILE A 33 18.69 14.27 -3.88
CA ILE A 33 18.60 12.80 -3.96
C ILE A 33 20.00 12.18 -3.84
N SER A 34 21.05 12.79 -4.40
CA SER A 34 22.41 12.24 -4.31
C SER A 34 23.01 12.34 -2.92
N GLU A 35 22.63 13.32 -2.11
CA GLU A 35 23.05 13.41 -0.70
C GLU A 35 22.29 12.41 0.18
N LEU A 36 21.01 12.20 -0.06
CA LEU A 36 20.22 11.17 0.60
C LEU A 36 20.73 9.75 0.25
N VAL A 37 21.07 9.51 -1.01
CA VAL A 37 21.67 8.25 -1.46
C VAL A 37 23.07 8.06 -0.89
N LYS A 38 23.91 9.11 -0.79
CA LYS A 38 25.24 9.04 -0.17
C LYS A 38 25.17 8.79 1.34
N ASN A 39 24.17 9.31 2.03
CA ASN A 39 23.95 9.02 3.45
C ASN A 39 23.42 7.60 3.65
N LYS A 40 22.63 7.06 2.71
CA LYS A 40 22.21 5.66 2.70
C LYS A 40 23.39 4.71 2.47
N MET A 41 24.28 5.03 1.51
CA MET A 41 25.50 4.23 1.28
C MET A 41 26.48 4.25 2.46
N LYS A 42 26.44 5.28 3.32
CA LYS A 42 27.21 5.29 4.58
C LYS A 42 26.55 4.44 5.68
N ALA A 43 25.22 4.37 5.70
CA ALA A 43 24.48 3.50 6.62
C ALA A 43 24.61 2.02 6.20
N ASP A 44 24.57 1.72 4.91
CA ASP A 44 24.75 0.36 4.38
C ASP A 44 26.18 -0.17 4.64
N LYS A 45 27.21 0.69 4.61
CA LYS A 45 28.58 0.33 5.01
C LYS A 45 28.75 0.02 6.48
N ALA A 46 27.92 0.58 7.35
CA ALA A 46 27.95 0.27 8.78
C ALA A 46 27.22 -1.06 9.10
N VAL A 47 26.44 -1.61 8.17
CA VAL A 47 25.77 -2.92 8.28
C VAL A 47 26.64 -4.04 7.68
N GLU A 48 27.59 -3.72 6.78
CA GLU A 48 28.51 -4.68 6.17
C GLU A 48 29.63 -5.18 7.11
N ASP A 49 29.88 -4.52 8.25
CA ASP A 49 30.86 -4.98 9.25
C ASP A 49 30.35 -6.10 10.18
N VAL A 50 29.14 -6.62 9.94
CA VAL A 50 28.59 -7.79 10.64
C VAL A 50 28.16 -8.85 9.62
N GLY A 51 29.11 -9.65 9.18
CA GLY A 51 28.81 -10.92 8.50
C GLY A 51 29.17 -11.00 7.02
N GLU A 52 30.42 -11.38 6.79
CA GLU A 52 30.93 -11.93 5.53
C GLU A 52 30.18 -13.22 5.18
N SER A 53 29.40 -13.23 4.14
CA SER A 53 29.16 -14.28 3.13
C SER A 53 27.83 -14.11 2.41
N ALA A 54 27.85 -13.55 1.24
CA ALA A 54 27.14 -14.05 0.05
C ALA A 54 27.25 -13.05 -1.11
N LYS A 55 28.20 -13.30 -2.00
CA LYS A 55 28.14 -12.83 -3.38
C LYS A 55 27.03 -13.59 -4.09
N VAL A 56 26.08 -12.90 -4.71
CA VAL A 56 25.54 -13.26 -6.03
C VAL A 56 24.85 -12.04 -6.64
N ALA A 57 25.16 -11.79 -7.87
CA ALA A 57 24.59 -10.77 -8.73
C ALA A 57 23.14 -11.12 -9.16
N GLY A 58 22.31 -10.07 -9.27
CA GLY A 58 21.18 -10.05 -10.17
C GLY A 58 19.94 -10.85 -9.74
N GLY A 59 18.92 -10.15 -9.28
CA GLY A 59 17.57 -10.67 -9.15
C GLY A 59 17.01 -10.53 -7.75
N VAL A 60 16.22 -9.48 -7.50
CA VAL A 60 15.32 -9.42 -6.34
C VAL A 60 14.19 -10.41 -6.60
N THR A 61 14.50 -11.68 -6.47
CA THR A 61 13.54 -12.77 -6.53
C THR A 61 12.81 -12.84 -5.20
N PHE A 62 11.51 -12.81 -5.18
CA PHE A 62 10.57 -13.34 -4.17
C PHE A 62 11.18 -13.71 -2.79
N GLU A 63 12.11 -12.94 -2.29
CA GLU A 63 12.79 -13.21 -1.03
C GLU A 63 11.82 -13.16 0.15
N TRP A 64 10.81 -12.31 0.08
CA TRP A 64 9.71 -12.31 1.03
C TRP A 64 8.90 -13.63 1.02
N LEU A 65 8.84 -14.34 -0.11
CA LEU A 65 8.25 -15.67 -0.20
C LEU A 65 9.20 -16.76 0.32
N ARG A 66 10.53 -16.58 0.25
CA ARG A 66 11.52 -17.50 0.81
C ARG A 66 11.73 -17.35 2.32
N GLN A 67 11.70 -16.13 2.84
CA GLN A 67 11.96 -15.83 4.26
C GLN A 67 10.84 -16.32 5.21
N ALA A 68 9.78 -16.95 4.70
CA ALA A 68 8.81 -17.65 5.52
C ALA A 68 9.35 -18.95 6.15
N GLU A 69 10.56 -19.38 5.81
CA GLU A 69 11.15 -20.61 6.35
C GLU A 69 11.72 -20.44 7.78
N ASP A 70 12.05 -19.21 8.23
CA ASP A 70 12.73 -18.98 9.51
C ASP A 70 11.84 -18.45 10.66
N ALA A 71 10.55 -18.25 10.48
CA ALA A 71 9.68 -17.72 11.53
C ALA A 71 8.84 -18.82 12.21
N SER A 72 9.44 -19.57 13.10
CA SER A 72 8.72 -20.30 14.13
C SER A 72 8.36 -19.36 15.28
N LEU A 73 7.06 -19.37 15.70
CA LEU A 73 6.46 -18.74 16.87
C LEU A 73 5.69 -17.41 16.60
N LEU A 74 4.50 -17.54 16.04
CA LEU A 74 3.32 -16.75 16.43
C LEU A 74 2.09 -17.53 15.91
N THR A 75 1.35 -18.16 16.82
CA THR A 75 0.16 -18.93 16.52
C THR A 75 -0.98 -18.00 16.11
N THR A 76 -1.34 -18.00 14.84
CA THR A 76 -2.64 -17.49 14.38
C THR A 76 -3.74 -18.35 15.02
N PRO A 77 -4.83 -17.78 15.56
CA PRO A 77 -5.91 -18.60 16.11
C PRO A 77 -6.46 -19.51 15.01
N ALA A 78 -6.32 -20.82 15.23
CA ALA A 78 -6.95 -21.81 14.38
C ALA A 78 -8.47 -21.64 14.49
N ARG A 79 -9.18 -21.67 13.36
CA ARG A 79 -10.64 -21.77 13.38
C ARG A 79 -11.04 -22.92 14.30
N PRO A 80 -11.99 -22.73 15.25
CA PRO A 80 -12.57 -23.86 15.95
C PRO A 80 -13.07 -24.86 14.91
N THR A 81 -12.59 -26.09 14.97
CA THR A 81 -13.04 -27.16 14.09
C THR A 81 -14.57 -27.20 14.17
N ALA A 82 -15.21 -26.83 13.05
CA ALA A 82 -16.65 -26.89 12.96
C ALA A 82 -17.05 -28.32 13.31
N THR A 83 -17.80 -28.47 14.41
CA THR A 83 -18.52 -29.68 14.75
C THR A 83 -19.36 -30.05 13.52
N ASP A 84 -19.23 -31.28 13.16
CA ASP A 84 -19.88 -32.01 12.08
C ASP A 84 -21.41 -31.81 12.16
N HIS A 85 -21.89 -30.77 11.47
CA HIS A 85 -23.32 -30.60 11.19
C HIS A 85 -23.47 -30.64 9.68
N GLY A 86 -24.20 -31.63 9.23
CA GLY A 86 -24.41 -32.08 7.89
C GLY A 86 -24.57 -30.97 6.83
N ASP A 87 -23.95 -31.24 5.71
CA ASP A 87 -24.27 -30.81 4.33
C ASP A 87 -24.70 -29.34 4.10
N SER A 88 -23.93 -28.39 4.64
CA SER A 88 -23.96 -27.03 4.12
C SER A 88 -22.91 -26.90 3.01
N SER A 89 -23.36 -26.64 1.79
CA SER A 89 -22.49 -26.40 0.65
C SER A 89 -21.44 -25.33 1.00
N PHE A 90 -20.15 -25.66 0.88
CA PHE A 90 -19.06 -24.72 1.14
C PHE A 90 -19.16 -23.52 0.21
N SER A 91 -19.16 -22.34 0.76
CA SER A 91 -19.09 -21.06 0.03
C SER A 91 -17.76 -20.37 0.29
N VAL A 92 -16.99 -20.13 -0.79
CA VAL A 92 -15.75 -19.37 -0.71
C VAL A 92 -15.99 -17.93 -0.24
N ILE A 93 -17.17 -17.38 -0.55
CA ILE A 93 -17.59 -16.02 -0.16
C ILE A 93 -17.83 -15.96 1.36
N GLU A 94 -18.48 -16.96 1.94
CA GLU A 94 -18.68 -17.03 3.41
C GLU A 94 -17.35 -17.16 4.16
N GLU A 95 -16.45 -17.98 3.64
CA GLU A 95 -15.10 -18.13 4.20
C GLU A 95 -14.31 -16.82 4.12
N PHE A 96 -14.38 -16.10 3.01
CA PHE A 96 -13.77 -14.79 2.83
C PHE A 96 -14.34 -13.77 3.83
N ASN A 97 -15.66 -13.68 3.95
CA ASN A 97 -16.33 -12.79 4.89
C ASN A 97 -15.94 -13.07 6.34
N TYR A 98 -15.83 -14.34 6.72
CA TYR A 98 -15.34 -14.73 8.05
C TYR A 98 -13.93 -14.17 8.32
N TRP A 99 -12.99 -14.34 7.38
CA TRP A 99 -11.63 -13.86 7.56
C TRP A 99 -11.51 -12.33 7.47
N ARG A 100 -12.33 -11.69 6.65
CA ARG A 100 -12.36 -10.21 6.53
C ARG A 100 -12.79 -9.53 7.83
N MET A 101 -13.64 -10.17 8.61
CA MET A 101 -14.11 -9.65 9.91
C MET A 101 -13.08 -9.78 11.03
N GLN A 102 -12.00 -10.53 10.82
CA GLN A 102 -10.96 -10.67 11.84
C GLN A 102 -10.16 -9.36 12.00
N PRO A 103 -9.92 -8.92 13.26
CA PRO A 103 -9.09 -7.75 13.50
C PRO A 103 -7.68 -7.97 12.92
N ASP A 104 -7.06 -6.93 12.42
CA ASP A 104 -5.69 -6.90 11.89
C ASP A 104 -5.43 -7.67 10.58
N LEU A 105 -6.40 -8.42 10.07
CA LEU A 105 -6.23 -9.12 8.79
C LEU A 105 -6.46 -8.18 7.61
N ALA A 106 -5.52 -8.16 6.65
CA ALA A 106 -5.71 -7.44 5.39
C ALA A 106 -6.69 -8.19 4.49
N GLU A 107 -7.46 -7.48 3.69
CA GLU A 107 -8.46 -8.06 2.80
C GLU A 107 -7.83 -9.03 1.77
N ALA A 108 -6.67 -8.70 1.21
CA ALA A 108 -5.90 -9.62 0.36
C ALA A 108 -5.53 -10.93 1.10
N VAL A 109 -5.21 -10.84 2.40
CA VAL A 109 -4.91 -12.02 3.22
C VAL A 109 -6.17 -12.86 3.46
N ALA A 110 -7.31 -12.21 3.68
CA ALA A 110 -8.60 -12.89 3.81
C ALA A 110 -8.95 -13.67 2.53
N ALA A 111 -8.72 -13.08 1.35
CA ALA A 111 -8.91 -13.75 0.07
C ALA A 111 -8.02 -14.98 -0.08
N ILE A 112 -6.73 -14.87 0.25
CA ILE A 112 -5.79 -15.98 0.18
C ILE A 112 -6.16 -17.10 1.15
N LYS A 113 -6.62 -16.76 2.37
CA LYS A 113 -7.13 -17.76 3.34
C LYS A 113 -8.37 -18.47 2.83
N ALA A 114 -9.30 -17.75 2.19
CA ALA A 114 -10.50 -18.35 1.60
C ALA A 114 -10.13 -19.32 0.46
N LEU A 115 -9.22 -18.92 -0.43
CA LEU A 115 -8.71 -19.81 -1.49
C LEU A 115 -7.93 -21.00 -0.93
N THR A 116 -7.22 -20.83 0.18
CA THR A 116 -6.54 -21.93 0.90
C THR A 116 -7.56 -22.94 1.44
N ALA A 117 -8.72 -22.48 1.92
CA ALA A 117 -9.81 -23.37 2.36
C ALA A 117 -10.41 -24.17 1.18
N VAL A 118 -10.46 -23.60 -0.02
CA VAL A 118 -10.81 -24.34 -1.26
C VAL A 118 -9.84 -25.48 -1.49
N ILE A 119 -8.52 -25.27 -1.39
CA ILE A 119 -7.51 -26.33 -1.59
C ILE A 119 -7.71 -27.49 -0.61
N ARG A 120 -7.98 -27.17 0.67
CA ARG A 120 -8.20 -28.23 1.70
C ARG A 120 -9.38 -29.14 1.39
N ARG A 121 -10.43 -28.60 0.76
CA ARG A 121 -11.66 -29.33 0.43
C ARG A 121 -11.69 -29.93 -0.96
N SER A 122 -10.74 -29.50 -1.81
CA SER A 122 -10.64 -29.94 -3.20
C SER A 122 -10.45 -31.46 -3.29
N GLN A 123 -11.26 -32.09 -4.12
CA GLN A 123 -11.15 -33.51 -4.50
C GLN A 123 -10.37 -33.71 -5.80
N ALA A 124 -9.78 -32.63 -6.36
CA ALA A 124 -9.01 -32.72 -7.58
C ALA A 124 -7.88 -33.76 -7.44
N SER A 125 -7.79 -34.63 -8.42
CA SER A 125 -6.74 -35.67 -8.53
C SER A 125 -5.49 -35.18 -9.29
N THR A 126 -5.56 -33.98 -9.90
CA THR A 126 -4.46 -33.38 -10.66
C THR A 126 -4.26 -31.93 -10.26
N MET A 127 -3.04 -31.42 -10.40
CA MET A 127 -2.74 -30.01 -10.13
C MET A 127 -3.48 -29.06 -11.06
N MET A 128 -3.66 -29.43 -12.34
CA MET A 128 -4.45 -28.65 -13.28
C MET A 128 -5.94 -28.57 -12.86
N GLY A 129 -6.52 -29.69 -12.38
CA GLY A 129 -7.87 -29.68 -11.83
C GLY A 129 -8.00 -28.73 -10.63
N LEU A 130 -7.02 -28.74 -9.74
CA LEU A 130 -6.96 -27.83 -8.60
C LEU A 130 -6.86 -26.36 -9.05
N GLU A 131 -6.05 -26.07 -10.05
CA GLU A 131 -5.90 -24.72 -10.61
C GLU A 131 -7.22 -24.18 -11.19
N ILE A 132 -7.97 -25.03 -11.89
CA ILE A 132 -9.30 -24.68 -12.42
C ILE A 132 -10.28 -24.39 -11.28
N GLU A 133 -10.32 -25.21 -10.22
CA GLU A 133 -11.17 -24.97 -9.03
C GLU A 133 -10.82 -23.63 -8.37
N LEU A 134 -9.54 -23.34 -8.20
CA LEU A 134 -9.08 -22.09 -7.60
C LEU A 134 -9.37 -20.88 -8.49
N LYS A 135 -9.25 -21.01 -9.79
CA LYS A 135 -9.59 -19.95 -10.74
C LYS A 135 -11.08 -19.61 -10.66
N ASN A 136 -11.95 -20.62 -10.67
CA ASN A 136 -13.38 -20.42 -10.52
C ASN A 136 -13.74 -19.77 -9.16
N ALA A 137 -13.09 -20.20 -8.09
CA ALA A 137 -13.27 -19.61 -6.75
C ALA A 137 -12.81 -18.15 -6.70
N SER A 138 -11.68 -17.83 -7.34
CA SER A 138 -11.17 -16.46 -7.47
C SER A 138 -12.11 -15.56 -8.28
N GLU A 139 -12.64 -16.07 -9.39
CA GLU A 139 -13.62 -15.34 -10.20
C GLU A 139 -14.92 -15.09 -9.44
N ALA A 140 -15.38 -16.06 -8.65
CA ALA A 140 -16.54 -15.87 -7.77
C ALA A 140 -16.30 -14.80 -6.69
N LEU A 141 -15.11 -14.75 -6.08
CA LEU A 141 -14.74 -13.70 -5.12
C LEU A 141 -14.68 -12.32 -5.78
N LYS A 142 -14.06 -12.21 -6.96
CA LYS A 142 -13.96 -10.95 -7.70
C LYS A 142 -15.32 -10.45 -8.18
N ALA A 143 -16.21 -11.36 -8.61
CA ALA A 143 -17.57 -11.00 -9.01
C ALA A 143 -18.45 -10.60 -7.82
N TRP A 144 -18.16 -11.10 -6.62
CA TRP A 144 -18.88 -10.72 -5.39
C TRP A 144 -18.55 -9.30 -4.95
N ASP A 145 -17.30 -8.86 -5.09
CA ASP A 145 -16.88 -7.46 -4.84
C ASP A 145 -15.91 -6.99 -5.93
N GLU A 146 -16.49 -6.53 -7.04
CA GLU A 146 -15.74 -6.01 -8.18
C GLU A 146 -14.98 -4.71 -7.85
N THR A 147 -15.34 -4.07 -6.74
CA THR A 147 -14.76 -2.78 -6.35
C THR A 147 -13.51 -2.92 -5.48
N SER A 148 -13.28 -4.09 -4.87
CA SER A 148 -12.15 -4.33 -3.98
C SER A 148 -10.88 -4.66 -4.75
N ILE A 149 -9.99 -3.68 -4.85
CA ILE A 149 -8.65 -3.85 -5.44
C ILE A 149 -7.78 -4.79 -4.60
N PRO A 150 -7.74 -4.68 -3.25
CA PRO A 150 -6.96 -5.62 -2.43
C PRO A 150 -7.40 -7.07 -2.56
N LEU A 151 -8.72 -7.32 -2.70
CA LEU A 151 -9.26 -8.66 -2.94
C LEU A 151 -8.75 -9.21 -4.28
N SER A 152 -8.91 -8.43 -5.35
CA SER A 152 -8.48 -8.83 -6.69
C SER A 152 -6.97 -9.08 -6.75
N ALA A 153 -6.15 -8.18 -6.20
CA ALA A 153 -4.70 -8.33 -6.15
C ALA A 153 -4.27 -9.57 -5.35
N GLY A 154 -4.91 -9.83 -4.21
CA GLY A 154 -4.66 -11.02 -3.40
C GLY A 154 -4.98 -12.33 -4.14
N CYS A 155 -6.11 -12.37 -4.84
CA CYS A 155 -6.50 -13.50 -5.67
C CYS A 155 -5.49 -13.75 -6.79
N ASP A 156 -5.10 -12.71 -7.53
CA ASP A 156 -4.15 -12.83 -8.65
C ASP A 156 -2.77 -13.27 -8.18
N LEU A 157 -2.30 -12.71 -7.08
CA LEU A 157 -1.03 -13.10 -6.49
C LEU A 157 -1.00 -14.58 -6.08
N PHE A 158 -2.07 -15.05 -5.44
CA PHE A 158 -2.15 -16.43 -4.99
C PHE A 158 -2.28 -17.42 -6.15
N LEU A 159 -3.15 -17.14 -7.13
CA LEU A 159 -3.28 -17.98 -8.33
C LEU A 159 -1.95 -18.13 -9.06
N ARG A 160 -1.22 -17.03 -9.19
CA ARG A 160 0.08 -17.07 -9.82
C ARG A 160 1.08 -17.94 -9.06
N TYR A 161 1.09 -17.83 -7.71
CA TYR A 161 1.90 -18.70 -6.88
C TYR A 161 1.54 -20.18 -7.11
N VAL A 162 0.24 -20.49 -7.22
CA VAL A 162 -0.25 -21.85 -7.54
C VAL A 162 0.30 -22.31 -8.90
N THR A 163 0.14 -21.52 -9.96
CA THR A 163 0.61 -21.85 -11.31
C THR A 163 2.12 -22.09 -11.35
N ARG A 164 2.91 -21.27 -10.66
CA ARG A 164 4.37 -21.47 -10.59
C ARG A 164 4.75 -22.75 -9.83
N THR A 165 4.09 -23.04 -8.74
CA THR A 165 4.33 -24.26 -7.98
C THR A 165 3.97 -25.49 -8.81
N THR A 166 2.88 -25.42 -9.56
CA THR A 166 2.44 -26.49 -10.46
C THR A 166 3.45 -26.78 -11.57
N ALA A 167 4.11 -25.74 -12.10
CA ALA A 167 5.10 -25.89 -13.16
C ALA A 167 6.42 -26.54 -12.70
N LEU A 168 6.74 -26.47 -11.41
CA LEU A 168 8.01 -26.97 -10.84
C LEU A 168 7.92 -28.39 -10.26
N GLU A 169 6.73 -28.93 -10.00
CA GLU A 169 6.54 -30.17 -9.23
C GLU A 169 5.68 -31.18 -9.99
N TYR A 170 6.34 -32.20 -10.57
CA TYR A 170 5.68 -33.20 -11.43
C TYR A 170 5.16 -34.46 -10.69
N GLU A 171 5.47 -34.67 -9.40
CA GLU A 171 5.39 -36.04 -8.88
C GLU A 171 4.28 -36.34 -7.86
N ASP A 172 3.79 -35.41 -7.04
CA ASP A 172 2.70 -35.72 -6.07
C ASP A 172 1.77 -34.55 -5.80
N ILE A 173 0.52 -34.68 -6.20
CA ILE A 173 -0.54 -33.70 -5.92
C ILE A 173 -0.75 -33.46 -4.41
N ARG A 174 -0.54 -34.48 -3.54
CA ARG A 174 -0.71 -34.33 -2.10
C ARG A 174 0.37 -33.43 -1.52
N ALA A 175 1.62 -33.59 -1.97
CA ALA A 175 2.72 -32.74 -1.57
C ALA A 175 2.50 -31.29 -2.06
N GLY A 176 2.07 -31.12 -3.31
CA GLY A 176 1.70 -29.82 -3.87
C GLY A 176 0.60 -29.11 -3.08
N LYS A 177 -0.51 -29.81 -2.80
CA LYS A 177 -1.59 -29.27 -1.94
C LYS A 177 -1.10 -28.86 -0.56
N ALA A 178 -0.30 -29.70 0.10
CA ALA A 178 0.21 -29.44 1.45
C ALA A 178 1.05 -28.16 1.48
N ARG A 179 1.94 -27.95 0.51
CA ARG A 179 2.77 -26.73 0.38
C ARG A 179 1.93 -25.48 0.11
N LEU A 180 0.94 -25.58 -0.79
CA LEU A 180 0.04 -24.47 -1.08
C LEU A 180 -0.77 -24.05 0.17
N ILE A 181 -1.25 -25.02 0.94
CA ILE A 181 -1.98 -24.78 2.20
C ILE A 181 -1.06 -24.11 3.22
N GLU A 182 0.12 -24.67 3.46
CA GLU A 182 1.10 -24.11 4.40
C GLU A 182 1.43 -22.67 4.06
N ARG A 183 1.66 -22.38 2.79
CA ARG A 183 1.99 -21.04 2.31
C ARG A 183 0.83 -20.07 2.47
N GLY A 184 -0.39 -20.48 2.12
CA GLY A 184 -1.58 -19.67 2.30
C GLY A 184 -1.85 -19.33 3.77
N GLU A 185 -1.56 -20.24 4.69
CA GLU A 185 -1.66 -20.01 6.14
C GLU A 185 -0.65 -18.99 6.64
N ARG A 186 0.58 -19.07 6.17
CA ARG A 186 1.67 -18.14 6.55
C ARG A 186 1.52 -16.74 5.94
N PHE A 187 0.60 -16.54 4.99
CA PHE A 187 0.47 -15.24 4.34
C PHE A 187 0.08 -14.12 5.30
N GLY A 188 -0.62 -14.44 6.39
CA GLY A 188 -0.89 -13.49 7.47
C GLY A 188 0.38 -12.95 8.14
N GLU A 189 1.35 -13.82 8.39
CA GLU A 189 2.67 -13.47 8.97
C GLU A 189 3.48 -12.63 7.99
N ILE A 190 3.46 -13.01 6.71
CA ILE A 190 4.10 -12.24 5.63
C ILE A 190 3.56 -10.80 5.59
N SER A 191 2.25 -10.62 5.69
CA SER A 191 1.62 -9.31 5.72
C SER A 191 2.04 -8.49 6.95
N GLN A 192 2.16 -9.10 8.12
CA GLN A 192 2.63 -8.42 9.33
C GLN A 192 4.10 -8.02 9.21
N LYS A 193 4.95 -8.92 8.67
CA LYS A 193 6.36 -8.64 8.41
C LYS A 193 6.54 -7.51 7.41
N ALA A 194 5.77 -7.51 6.31
CA ALA A 194 5.77 -6.43 5.32
C ALA A 194 5.49 -5.07 5.97
N ARG A 195 4.44 -4.97 6.79
CA ARG A 195 4.12 -3.73 7.52
C ARG A 195 5.24 -3.27 8.45
N ARG A 196 5.92 -4.21 9.14
CA ARG A 196 7.06 -3.89 10.00
C ARG A 196 8.24 -3.37 9.17
N THR A 197 8.55 -4.01 8.04
CA THR A 197 9.62 -3.56 7.12
C THR A 197 9.34 -2.17 6.59
N ILE A 198 8.11 -1.90 6.15
CA ILE A 198 7.69 -0.57 5.68
C ILE A 198 7.84 0.47 6.78
N ALA A 199 7.42 0.13 8.01
CA ALA A 199 7.55 1.04 9.14
C ALA A 199 9.02 1.36 9.47
N MET A 200 9.91 0.37 9.41
CA MET A 200 11.36 0.57 9.60
C MET A 200 11.96 1.48 8.53
N LEU A 201 11.60 1.28 7.26
CA LEU A 201 12.11 2.09 6.16
C LEU A 201 11.54 3.51 6.16
N GLY A 202 10.24 3.65 6.41
CA GLY A 202 9.56 4.95 6.33
C GLY A 202 9.80 5.86 7.52
N GLN A 203 10.11 5.33 8.72
CA GLN A 203 10.35 6.15 9.90
C GLN A 203 11.51 7.14 9.74
N ASP A 204 12.50 6.83 8.90
CA ASP A 204 13.66 7.70 8.72
C ASP A 204 13.30 9.03 8.03
N PHE A 205 12.19 9.04 7.32
CA PHE A 205 11.65 10.23 6.66
C PHE A 205 10.85 11.14 7.62
N ILE A 206 10.50 10.66 8.82
CA ILE A 206 9.84 11.47 9.86
C ILE A 206 10.90 12.20 10.66
N LEU A 207 10.88 13.53 10.59
CA LEU A 207 11.81 14.39 11.31
C LEU A 207 11.18 14.85 12.65
N ASN A 208 12.03 15.13 13.65
CA ASN A 208 11.58 15.75 14.89
C ASN A 208 10.99 17.13 14.64
N GLY A 209 9.84 17.40 15.22
CA GLY A 209 9.11 18.66 15.08
C GLY A 209 8.24 18.74 13.82
N SER A 210 8.27 17.73 12.94
CA SER A 210 7.46 17.74 11.72
C SER A 210 5.97 17.60 11.99
N THR A 211 5.17 18.15 11.09
CA THR A 211 3.71 17.99 11.04
C THR A 211 3.33 17.17 9.83
N ILE A 212 2.69 16.04 10.05
CA ILE A 212 2.34 15.05 9.02
C ILE A 212 0.84 15.11 8.79
N LEU A 213 0.41 15.30 7.54
CA LEU A 213 -0.99 15.13 7.16
C LEU A 213 -1.21 13.68 6.73
N THR A 214 -2.31 13.08 7.20
CA THR A 214 -2.76 11.76 6.75
C THR A 214 -4.24 11.77 6.41
N HIS A 215 -4.65 10.93 5.46
CA HIS A 215 -6.01 10.78 5.00
C HIS A 215 -6.38 9.30 4.88
N GLY A 216 -7.58 8.95 5.37
CA GLY A 216 -8.07 7.59 5.39
C GLY A 216 -7.41 6.71 6.46
N PHE A 217 -7.95 5.51 6.67
CA PHE A 217 -7.44 4.55 7.65
C PHE A 217 -6.45 3.58 7.00
N SER A 218 -5.19 3.66 7.39
CA SER A 218 -4.16 2.73 6.93
C SER A 218 -3.37 2.12 8.08
N ARG A 219 -3.46 0.79 8.23
CA ARG A 219 -2.68 0.05 9.25
C ARG A 219 -1.17 0.20 9.05
N VAL A 220 -0.72 0.31 7.80
CA VAL A 220 0.70 0.51 7.48
C VAL A 220 1.18 1.87 7.95
N VAL A 221 0.42 2.92 7.65
CA VAL A 221 0.71 4.30 8.10
C VAL A 221 0.71 4.37 9.63
N LEU A 222 -0.31 3.78 10.29
CA LEU A 222 -0.36 3.73 11.75
C LEU A 222 0.86 3.03 12.36
N ASN A 223 1.25 1.87 11.82
CA ASN A 223 2.43 1.15 12.30
C ASN A 223 3.71 1.96 12.13
N LEU A 224 3.86 2.66 10.99
CA LEU A 224 5.01 3.53 10.72
C LEU A 224 5.07 4.68 11.73
N LEU A 225 3.98 5.39 11.95
CA LEU A 225 3.91 6.51 12.90
C LEU A 225 4.14 6.04 14.34
N LYS A 226 3.52 4.93 14.74
CA LYS A 226 3.71 4.34 16.08
C LYS A 226 5.16 3.90 16.31
N LEU A 227 5.81 3.30 15.31
CA LEU A 227 7.22 2.91 15.40
C LEU A 227 8.12 4.15 15.51
N ALA A 228 7.90 5.18 14.72
CA ALA A 228 8.66 6.42 14.79
C ALA A 228 8.56 7.07 16.19
N ALA A 229 7.35 7.11 16.76
CA ALA A 229 7.13 7.64 18.13
C ALA A 229 7.82 6.76 19.20
N SER A 230 7.72 5.43 19.09
CA SER A 230 8.40 4.51 20.03
C SER A 230 9.92 4.61 19.98
N ASN A 231 10.48 5.04 18.85
CA ASN A 231 11.91 5.32 18.67
C ASN A 231 12.29 6.75 19.09
N GLY A 232 11.42 7.44 19.84
CA GLY A 232 11.71 8.72 20.45
C GLY A 232 11.59 9.92 19.50
N LYS A 233 10.95 9.76 18.33
CA LYS A 233 10.68 10.89 17.44
C LYS A 233 9.45 11.66 17.92
N HIS A 234 9.54 12.99 17.95
CA HIS A 234 8.48 13.89 18.34
C HIS A 234 7.94 14.61 17.09
N PHE A 235 6.68 14.43 16.79
CA PHE A 235 6.00 15.01 15.62
C PHE A 235 4.52 15.16 15.90
N ASN A 236 3.81 15.93 15.07
CA ASN A 236 2.37 16.10 15.13
C ASN A 236 1.70 15.44 13.93
N VAL A 237 0.50 14.93 14.11
CA VAL A 237 -0.29 14.38 13.00
C VAL A 237 -1.58 15.16 12.83
N ILE A 238 -1.88 15.53 11.59
CA ILE A 238 -3.17 16.09 11.20
C ILE A 238 -3.90 14.96 10.45
N CYS A 239 -5.09 14.60 10.93
CA CYS A 239 -5.95 13.63 10.29
C CYS A 239 -7.15 14.32 9.67
N THR A 240 -7.51 14.00 8.47
CA THR A 240 -8.80 14.39 7.90
C THR A 240 -9.92 13.52 8.47
N GLU A 241 -11.18 14.01 8.45
CA GLU A 241 -12.32 13.21 8.92
C GLU A 241 -12.55 11.95 8.08
N GLY A 242 -12.20 11.99 6.77
CA GLY A 242 -12.26 10.83 5.87
C GLY A 242 -13.68 10.43 5.51
N ARG A 243 -14.48 11.38 4.95
CA ARG A 243 -15.82 11.08 4.41
C ARG A 243 -15.69 10.22 3.14
N PRO A 244 -16.62 9.30 2.87
CA PRO A 244 -17.84 8.99 3.66
C PRO A 244 -17.63 8.08 4.85
N ASP A 245 -16.50 7.37 4.95
CA ASP A 245 -16.27 6.28 5.92
C ASP A 245 -16.01 6.79 7.36
N ASN A 246 -15.79 8.10 7.56
CA ASN A 246 -15.50 8.74 8.84
C ASN A 246 -14.32 8.08 9.61
N THR A 247 -13.31 7.64 8.86
CA THR A 247 -12.19 6.88 9.41
C THR A 247 -11.20 7.71 10.22
N GLY A 248 -11.24 9.04 10.08
CA GLY A 248 -10.31 9.94 10.77
C GLY A 248 -10.37 9.87 12.29
N ALA A 249 -11.58 9.72 12.87
CA ALA A 249 -11.73 9.54 14.30
C ALA A 249 -11.04 8.27 14.81
N LYS A 250 -11.13 7.16 14.07
CA LYS A 250 -10.47 5.90 14.38
C LYS A 250 -8.94 6.05 14.34
N VAL A 251 -8.41 6.75 13.32
CA VAL A 251 -6.97 7.06 13.22
C VAL A 251 -6.51 7.89 14.40
N ALA A 252 -7.28 8.93 14.77
CA ALA A 252 -6.96 9.81 15.89
C ALA A 252 -6.89 9.04 17.22
N ILE A 253 -7.86 8.17 17.50
CA ILE A 253 -7.89 7.31 18.71
C ILE A 253 -6.62 6.46 18.78
N GLU A 254 -6.27 5.79 17.68
CA GLU A 254 -5.11 4.90 17.61
C GLU A 254 -3.76 5.63 17.81
N LEU A 255 -3.64 6.85 17.29
CA LEU A 255 -2.43 7.65 17.42
C LEU A 255 -2.33 8.29 18.82
N LEU A 256 -3.43 8.82 19.37
CA LEU A 256 -3.48 9.36 20.73
C LEU A 256 -3.15 8.29 21.78
N ALA A 257 -3.63 7.05 21.59
CA ALA A 257 -3.27 5.91 22.43
C ALA A 257 -1.77 5.60 22.42
N ALA A 258 -1.08 5.94 21.32
CA ALA A 258 0.37 5.82 21.18
C ALA A 258 1.14 7.07 21.66
N GLY A 259 0.47 8.05 22.25
CA GLY A 259 1.09 9.29 22.75
C GLY A 259 1.45 10.30 21.66
N ILE A 260 0.91 10.16 20.45
CA ILE A 260 1.18 11.07 19.33
C ILE A 260 0.11 12.17 19.32
N PRO A 261 0.51 13.47 19.34
CA PRO A 261 -0.44 14.58 19.23
C PRO A 261 -1.18 14.55 17.88
N VAL A 262 -2.51 14.65 17.93
CA VAL A 262 -3.36 14.61 16.74
C VAL A 262 -4.28 15.81 16.66
N THR A 263 -4.42 16.36 15.46
CA THR A 263 -5.44 17.35 15.11
C THR A 263 -6.37 16.75 14.06
N LEU A 264 -7.66 16.68 14.36
CA LEU A 264 -8.67 16.23 13.39
C LEU A 264 -9.23 17.44 12.64
N ILE A 265 -9.31 17.33 11.31
CA ILE A 265 -9.83 18.38 10.42
C ILE A 265 -10.89 17.82 9.46
N LEU A 266 -11.70 18.71 8.90
CA LEU A 266 -12.59 18.37 7.78
C LEU A 266 -11.76 18.07 6.52
N ASP A 267 -12.26 17.22 5.65
CA ASP A 267 -11.60 16.94 4.35
C ASP A 267 -11.46 18.21 3.51
N SER A 268 -12.43 19.13 3.57
CA SER A 268 -12.38 20.44 2.94
C SER A 268 -11.33 21.40 3.56
N GLY A 269 -10.85 21.10 4.76
CA GLY A 269 -9.85 21.89 5.49
C GLY A 269 -8.40 21.62 5.06
N VAL A 270 -8.15 20.66 4.17
CA VAL A 270 -6.79 20.27 3.74
C VAL A 270 -6.00 21.46 3.19
N GLY A 271 -6.61 22.26 2.29
CA GLY A 271 -5.94 23.44 1.74
C GLY A 271 -5.54 24.47 2.78
N TYR A 272 -6.42 24.70 3.78
CA TYR A 272 -6.14 25.64 4.87
C TYR A 272 -4.99 25.18 5.78
N MET A 273 -4.92 23.88 6.05
CA MET A 273 -3.91 23.33 6.97
C MET A 273 -2.58 23.04 6.29
N MET A 274 -2.53 22.94 4.95
CA MET A 274 -1.33 22.50 4.22
C MET A 274 -0.11 23.41 4.41
N GLU A 275 -0.31 24.68 4.73
CA GLU A 275 0.81 25.58 5.08
C GLU A 275 1.61 25.09 6.29
N LYS A 276 0.93 24.46 7.27
CA LYS A 276 1.53 23.94 8.51
C LYS A 276 2.07 22.52 8.36
N VAL A 277 1.80 21.89 7.23
CA VAL A 277 2.18 20.50 6.95
C VAL A 277 3.57 20.45 6.32
N ASP A 278 4.40 19.51 6.77
CA ASP A 278 5.71 19.25 6.20
C ASP A 278 5.67 18.13 5.16
N MET A 279 4.77 17.16 5.33
CA MET A 279 4.58 16.05 4.39
C MET A 279 3.16 15.50 4.46
N LEU A 280 2.70 14.98 3.33
CA LEU A 280 1.51 14.12 3.25
C LEU A 280 1.97 12.66 3.28
N LEU A 281 1.44 11.85 4.21
CA LEU A 281 1.69 10.42 4.32
C LEU A 281 0.36 9.66 4.26
N VAL A 282 0.16 8.88 3.22
CA VAL A 282 -1.07 8.12 2.99
C VAL A 282 -0.79 6.63 2.77
N GLY A 283 -1.81 5.81 2.95
CA GLY A 283 -1.80 4.42 2.51
C GLY A 283 -2.21 4.29 1.05
N ALA A 284 -2.33 3.05 0.58
CA ALA A 284 -2.98 2.73 -0.67
C ALA A 284 -3.80 1.44 -0.54
N GLU A 285 -4.92 1.37 -1.23
CA GLU A 285 -5.66 0.13 -1.47
C GLU A 285 -5.07 -0.64 -2.65
N GLY A 286 -4.58 0.07 -3.67
CA GLY A 286 -3.84 -0.50 -4.79
C GLY A 286 -2.74 0.44 -5.27
N VAL A 287 -1.64 -0.15 -5.71
CA VAL A 287 -0.56 0.53 -6.42
C VAL A 287 -0.58 0.02 -7.85
N VAL A 288 -0.71 0.92 -8.82
CA VAL A 288 -0.92 0.55 -10.23
C VAL A 288 0.36 0.58 -11.05
N GLU A 289 0.37 0.00 -12.25
CA GLU A 289 1.57 -0.18 -13.08
C GLU A 289 2.30 1.15 -13.38
N SER A 290 1.57 2.26 -13.52
CA SER A 290 2.17 3.57 -13.72
C SER A 290 2.91 4.13 -12.50
N GLY A 291 2.83 3.46 -11.35
CA GLY A 291 3.31 3.95 -10.05
C GLY A 291 2.36 4.92 -9.36
N GLY A 292 1.17 5.15 -9.90
CA GLY A 292 0.08 5.82 -9.21
C GLY A 292 -0.57 4.93 -8.16
N ILE A 293 -1.49 5.49 -7.38
CA ILE A 293 -2.22 4.75 -6.34
C ILE A 293 -3.72 4.94 -6.46
N ILE A 294 -4.46 3.94 -6.01
CA ILE A 294 -5.89 4.01 -5.76
C ILE A 294 -6.10 3.93 -4.25
N ASN A 295 -6.87 4.86 -3.72
CA ASN A 295 -7.13 4.95 -2.28
C ASN A 295 -8.49 5.60 -2.01
N TYR A 296 -8.83 5.82 -0.73
CA TYR A 296 -10.04 6.53 -0.32
C TYR A 296 -10.18 7.87 -1.02
N ILE A 297 -11.44 8.21 -1.40
CA ILE A 297 -11.78 9.51 -2.00
C ILE A 297 -11.24 10.66 -1.13
N GLY A 298 -10.60 11.64 -1.76
CA GLY A 298 -9.91 12.76 -1.07
C GLY A 298 -8.40 12.60 -1.02
N THR A 299 -7.86 11.42 -1.36
CA THR A 299 -6.42 11.19 -1.46
C THR A 299 -5.82 12.01 -2.59
N PHE A 300 -6.42 11.96 -3.78
CA PHE A 300 -5.97 12.75 -4.92
C PHE A 300 -6.08 14.25 -4.64
N GLN A 301 -7.18 14.71 -4.04
CA GLN A 301 -7.34 16.10 -3.63
C GLN A 301 -6.20 16.54 -2.69
N SER A 302 -5.90 15.72 -1.67
CA SER A 302 -4.82 16.02 -0.71
C SER A 302 -3.45 16.06 -1.37
N ALA A 303 -3.17 15.12 -2.28
CA ALA A 303 -1.91 15.08 -3.03
C ALA A 303 -1.78 16.27 -4.01
N LEU A 304 -2.86 16.68 -4.66
CA LEU A 304 -2.91 17.86 -5.53
C LEU A 304 -2.56 19.13 -4.73
N VAL A 305 -3.16 19.32 -3.56
CA VAL A 305 -2.89 20.46 -2.69
C VAL A 305 -1.45 20.42 -2.18
N ALA A 306 -0.98 19.27 -1.71
CA ALA A 306 0.41 19.10 -1.25
C ALA A 306 1.41 19.46 -2.37
N ARG A 307 1.18 18.94 -3.58
CA ARG A 307 2.03 19.24 -4.73
C ARG A 307 2.04 20.71 -5.10
N SER A 308 0.88 21.39 -5.07
CA SER A 308 0.77 22.83 -5.37
C SER A 308 1.55 23.70 -4.38
N MET A 309 1.74 23.22 -3.15
CA MET A 309 2.47 23.88 -2.08
C MET A 309 3.89 23.31 -1.86
N ASN A 310 4.39 22.52 -2.83
CA ASN A 310 5.72 21.89 -2.80
C ASN A 310 5.99 21.03 -1.57
N LYS A 311 4.94 20.35 -1.05
CA LYS A 311 5.06 19.39 0.04
C LYS A 311 5.23 17.98 -0.52
N PRO A 312 6.15 17.17 0.04
CA PRO A 312 6.33 15.79 -0.41
C PRO A 312 5.10 14.94 -0.07
N VAL A 313 4.77 14.01 -0.98
CA VAL A 313 3.70 13.04 -0.82
C VAL A 313 4.31 11.66 -0.78
N TYR A 314 4.20 11.00 0.37
CA TYR A 314 4.68 9.66 0.62
C TYR A 314 3.53 8.67 0.73
N VAL A 315 3.74 7.50 0.16
CA VAL A 315 2.76 6.40 0.19
C VAL A 315 3.36 5.22 0.95
N ALA A 316 2.62 4.65 1.87
CA ALA A 316 3.03 3.42 2.55
C ALA A 316 2.09 2.28 2.13
N ALA A 317 2.61 1.31 1.38
CA ALA A 317 1.82 0.21 0.82
C ALA A 317 2.61 -1.09 0.74
N GLU A 318 1.98 -2.20 1.10
CA GLU A 318 2.55 -3.53 0.96
C GLU A 318 2.58 -3.96 -0.52
N SER A 319 3.63 -4.68 -0.92
CA SER A 319 3.85 -5.12 -2.31
C SER A 319 2.72 -6.01 -2.85
N TYR A 320 2.03 -6.75 -2.00
CA TYR A 320 0.88 -7.57 -2.42
C TYR A 320 -0.37 -6.77 -2.82
N LYS A 321 -0.34 -5.44 -2.66
CA LYS A 321 -1.35 -4.51 -3.19
C LYS A 321 -1.00 -3.96 -4.57
N PHE A 322 0.12 -4.39 -5.15
CA PHE A 322 0.49 -4.02 -6.51
C PHE A 322 -0.45 -4.72 -7.49
N ALA A 323 -1.18 -3.94 -8.28
CA ALA A 323 -2.21 -4.42 -9.17
C ALA A 323 -1.86 -4.12 -10.64
N ARG A 324 -2.16 -5.08 -11.53
CA ARG A 324 -1.99 -4.90 -12.98
C ARG A 324 -3.13 -4.08 -13.56
N LEU A 325 -3.20 -2.84 -13.10
CA LEU A 325 -4.15 -1.84 -13.57
C LEU A 325 -3.36 -0.65 -14.14
N TYR A 326 -3.91 -0.03 -15.17
CA TYR A 326 -3.29 1.12 -15.81
C TYR A 326 -4.34 2.22 -16.06
N PRO A 327 -4.92 2.81 -14.99
CA PRO A 327 -5.86 3.91 -15.14
C PRO A 327 -5.13 5.15 -15.67
N LEU A 328 -5.73 5.83 -16.63
CA LEU A 328 -5.26 7.12 -17.14
C LEU A 328 -5.97 8.27 -16.41
N GLU A 329 -7.24 8.09 -16.09
CA GLU A 329 -8.07 9.08 -15.42
C GLU A 329 -9.05 8.44 -14.41
N GLN A 330 -9.77 9.28 -13.64
CA GLN A 330 -10.71 8.81 -12.62
C GLN A 330 -11.81 7.88 -13.17
N ARG A 331 -12.21 8.07 -14.42
CA ARG A 331 -13.28 7.28 -15.08
C ARG A 331 -12.87 5.83 -15.36
N ASP A 332 -11.56 5.58 -15.42
CA ASP A 332 -11.03 4.22 -15.65
C ASP A 332 -11.14 3.35 -14.39
N LEU A 333 -11.41 3.97 -13.23
CA LEU A 333 -11.82 3.23 -12.05
C LEU A 333 -13.24 2.72 -12.26
N GLY A 334 -13.44 1.43 -12.03
CA GLY A 334 -14.78 0.87 -11.98
C GLY A 334 -15.66 1.61 -10.95
N PRO A 335 -16.98 1.51 -11.06
CA PRO A 335 -17.89 2.16 -10.12
C PRO A 335 -17.60 1.65 -8.70
N SER A 336 -17.38 2.57 -7.78
CA SER A 336 -17.20 2.31 -6.36
C SER A 336 -18.21 3.15 -5.57
N PRO A 337 -19.52 2.86 -5.70
CA PRO A 337 -20.55 3.65 -5.07
C PRO A 337 -20.44 3.55 -3.54
N CYS A 338 -20.63 4.66 -2.86
CA CYS A 338 -20.70 4.71 -1.42
C CYS A 338 -21.94 5.44 -0.96
N HIS A 339 -22.42 5.09 0.22
CA HIS A 339 -23.53 5.80 0.85
C HIS A 339 -23.01 7.03 1.56
N VAL A 340 -23.56 8.19 1.22
CA VAL A 340 -23.27 9.47 1.89
C VAL A 340 -24.56 9.99 2.50
N GLU A 341 -24.56 10.19 3.81
CA GLU A 341 -25.67 10.84 4.51
C GLU A 341 -25.50 12.36 4.40
N PHE A 342 -26.50 13.01 3.85
CA PHE A 342 -26.61 14.46 3.83
C PHE A 342 -27.49 14.90 5.01
N VAL A 343 -27.16 16.03 5.62
CA VAL A 343 -27.92 16.60 6.76
C VAL A 343 -29.33 16.98 6.33
N GLU A 344 -29.43 17.58 5.14
CA GLU A 344 -30.72 17.93 4.55
C GLU A 344 -31.09 16.93 3.45
N PRO A 345 -32.36 16.61 3.27
CA PRO A 345 -32.82 15.72 2.20
C PRO A 345 -32.45 16.28 0.83
N VAL A 346 -31.83 15.41 0.02
CA VAL A 346 -31.49 15.79 -1.36
C VAL A 346 -32.76 15.88 -2.19
N PRO A 347 -32.93 16.95 -2.98
CA PRO A 347 -34.09 17.07 -3.90
C PRO A 347 -34.13 15.88 -4.88
N GLU A 348 -35.33 15.40 -5.21
CA GLU A 348 -35.53 14.24 -6.09
C GLU A 348 -34.89 14.40 -7.48
N ASP A 349 -34.85 15.63 -7.99
CA ASP A 349 -34.29 15.97 -9.30
C ASP A 349 -32.74 16.12 -9.26
N ALA A 350 -32.11 16.09 -8.09
CA ALA A 350 -30.68 16.25 -7.96
C ALA A 350 -29.96 14.89 -8.14
N LYS A 351 -29.11 14.80 -9.16
CA LYS A 351 -28.25 13.64 -9.34
C LYS A 351 -27.16 13.63 -8.26
N VAL A 352 -27.12 12.57 -7.47
CA VAL A 352 -26.04 12.32 -6.49
C VAL A 352 -25.04 11.38 -7.13
N GLU A 353 -23.76 11.78 -7.15
CA GLU A 353 -22.66 10.98 -7.63
C GLU A 353 -21.63 10.85 -6.51
N ASN A 354 -21.54 9.66 -5.94
CA ASN A 354 -20.66 9.35 -4.83
C ASN A 354 -19.74 8.19 -5.20
N THR A 355 -18.45 8.37 -4.97
CA THR A 355 -17.44 7.32 -5.12
C THR A 355 -16.64 7.16 -3.82
N ALA A 356 -16.29 5.93 -3.49
CA ALA A 356 -15.50 5.64 -2.30
C ALA A 356 -13.98 5.84 -2.52
N ARG A 357 -13.53 5.84 -3.78
CA ARG A 357 -12.11 5.81 -4.13
C ARG A 357 -11.77 6.83 -5.20
N ASP A 358 -10.51 7.27 -5.19
CA ASP A 358 -9.92 8.09 -6.23
C ASP A 358 -8.57 7.51 -6.70
N TYR A 359 -8.17 7.92 -7.89
CA TYR A 359 -6.86 7.62 -8.46
C TYR A 359 -5.93 8.82 -8.30
N THR A 360 -4.76 8.60 -7.71
CA THR A 360 -3.70 9.60 -7.62
C THR A 360 -2.60 9.24 -8.62
N PRO A 361 -2.43 10.02 -9.70
CA PRO A 361 -1.37 9.79 -10.70
C PRO A 361 0.05 9.88 -10.10
N PRO A 362 1.03 9.19 -10.70
CA PRO A 362 2.39 9.11 -10.18
C PRO A 362 3.12 10.47 -10.06
N ASN A 363 2.78 11.45 -10.90
CA ASN A 363 3.37 12.79 -10.88
C ASN A 363 3.02 13.61 -9.62
N TYR A 364 2.03 13.19 -8.82
CA TYR A 364 1.69 13.79 -7.54
C TYR A 364 2.36 13.09 -6.35
N LEU A 365 3.05 11.98 -6.58
CA LEU A 365 3.70 11.18 -5.56
C LEU A 365 5.21 11.42 -5.56
N THR A 366 5.82 11.39 -4.37
CA THR A 366 7.28 11.57 -4.21
C THR A 366 7.97 10.22 -4.09
N LEU A 367 7.59 9.40 -3.11
CA LEU A 367 8.13 8.07 -2.87
C LEU A 367 7.05 7.12 -2.35
N LEU A 368 7.28 5.83 -2.57
CA LEU A 368 6.50 4.74 -1.99
C LEU A 368 7.38 3.96 -1.01
N PHE A 369 6.93 3.82 0.23
CA PHE A 369 7.53 2.95 1.24
C PHE A 369 6.89 1.57 1.12
N THR A 370 7.66 0.58 0.68
CA THR A 370 7.18 -0.78 0.45
C THR A 370 8.06 -1.78 1.18
N ASP A 371 7.61 -3.00 1.31
CA ASP A 371 8.42 -4.11 1.83
C ASP A 371 9.53 -4.55 0.86
N LEU A 372 9.49 -4.11 -0.40
CA LEU A 372 10.56 -4.27 -1.39
C LEU A 372 11.64 -3.18 -1.28
N GLY A 373 11.35 -2.09 -0.60
CA GLY A 373 12.24 -0.94 -0.42
C GLY A 373 11.50 0.38 -0.55
N VAL A 374 12.27 1.47 -0.58
CA VAL A 374 11.78 2.82 -0.87
C VAL A 374 11.87 3.03 -2.37
N LEU A 375 10.73 3.14 -3.03
CA LEU A 375 10.61 3.20 -4.48
C LEU A 375 10.19 4.59 -4.94
N THR A 376 10.69 5.00 -6.10
CA THR A 376 10.07 6.08 -6.88
C THR A 376 8.82 5.53 -7.60
N PRO A 377 7.82 6.36 -7.94
CA PRO A 377 6.67 5.89 -8.72
C PRO A 377 7.06 5.16 -10.01
N SER A 378 8.11 5.61 -10.69
CA SER A 378 8.61 4.99 -11.92
C SER A 378 9.22 3.58 -11.70
N ALA A 379 9.76 3.29 -10.51
CA ALA A 379 10.33 1.98 -10.21
C ALA A 379 9.27 0.90 -9.95
N VAL A 380 8.02 1.29 -9.70
CA VAL A 380 6.91 0.34 -9.45
C VAL A 380 6.68 -0.58 -10.64
N SER A 381 6.78 -0.06 -11.86
CA SER A 381 6.62 -0.85 -13.08
C SER A 381 7.64 -1.99 -13.17
N ASP A 382 8.90 -1.71 -12.83
CA ASP A 382 9.98 -2.71 -12.86
C ASP A 382 9.74 -3.79 -11.79
N GLU A 383 9.34 -3.39 -10.58
CA GLU A 383 8.99 -4.31 -9.51
C GLU A 383 7.76 -5.16 -9.85
N LEU A 384 6.75 -4.58 -10.49
CA LEU A 384 5.59 -5.34 -10.98
C LEU A 384 5.99 -6.38 -12.03
N ILE A 385 6.85 -6.02 -12.97
CA ILE A 385 7.35 -6.99 -13.95
C ILE A 385 8.02 -8.16 -13.23
N GLN A 386 8.89 -7.89 -12.26
CA GLN A 386 9.56 -8.95 -11.48
C GLN A 386 8.59 -9.78 -10.63
N LEU A 387 7.62 -9.13 -10.00
CA LEU A 387 6.57 -9.82 -9.25
C LEU A 387 5.73 -10.73 -10.17
N TYR A 388 5.63 -10.41 -11.46
CA TYR A 388 4.80 -11.12 -12.41
C TYR A 388 5.59 -11.98 -13.42
N LEU A 389 6.89 -11.96 -13.46
CA LEU A 389 7.74 -12.95 -14.12
C LEU A 389 7.92 -14.21 -13.27
#